data_075fc0542ea53160168aad565a5caf3f
#
_entry.id   075fc0542ea53160168aad565a5caf3f
#
_cell.length_a   1.000
_cell.length_b   1.000
_cell.length_c   1.000
_cell.angle_alpha   90.00
_cell.angle_beta   90.00
_cell.angle_gamma   90.00
#
_symmetry.space_group_name_H-M   'P 1'
#
loop_
_entity.id
_entity.type
_entity.pdbx_description
1 polymer ?
#
loop_
_entity_poly.entity_id
_entity_poly.type
_entity_poly.pdbx_seq_one_letter_code
_entity_poly.pdbx_strand_id
1 'polypeptide(L)'
;MFGFFKNRPMQVSMTDIVPDGLMPMPEYKCEYNYTTSEEEDISIISNVISEEYYQAEATKALNVISSSLKKSLGYYGSTTIIEDVALGNTVTKDGFTILRSLKFDSENTIANSLLRSIRDISQELVMEVGDGSTSAIVTAEAVFTAMTDGENTELFKKYPPRIIYERLKELETRIVPRLVQKARPITEANFEVLKHIAGVSNNNDDHMGNLLHEIYKHIGSNGYISIEGAIQGEDRYELTNGIELGYGLIQQDFAYSANKFMSDYRNEPYVFLIKGRLRQKDIEWFSPFLGYFWTNLQSPIVVVADGYDTDFVNFLKINLNQNFGKGVSIAPTVFNTSKRGAEYDDLAAYLGAKVLNLNEVEDVLNPILDPLYKSNPVGCRMFIENYLGRSKEAYLDANTTRFTEGQGSKADVDVRIEAIDQEMEYLKSISDKKDVSKDLYNLEKRKANLRGLIAKLFITGKTNLEIETRKYLIEDAVHASRSALQHGYLPGGNLSVPKVLKSLKAKKGPYQELDTRLIEILSESFQETFYGVLANSFMSEEEQDAIVGTCVAKNKVYNLKTRKYENDATTKIINSVRTDIRILESVISIIGILVTSNQYVKRLP
;
A
#
# COMPACT_ATOMS: atom_id res chain seq x y z
N MET A 1 19.28 8.70 -49.69
CA MET A 1 20.73 8.77 -49.50
C MET A 1 20.96 8.41 -48.03
N PHE A 2 20.98 7.11 -47.71
CA PHE A 2 21.24 6.59 -46.35
C PHE A 2 22.60 5.91 -46.39
N GLY A 3 23.52 6.44 -45.57
CA GLY A 3 24.88 5.98 -45.49
C GLY A 3 24.99 4.68 -44.68
N PHE A 4 25.73 3.76 -45.24
CA PHE A 4 26.07 2.45 -44.67
C PHE A 4 26.88 2.59 -43.39
N PHE A 5 26.36 2.04 -42.27
CA PHE A 5 27.20 1.65 -41.15
C PHE A 5 27.61 0.19 -41.33
N LYS A 6 28.86 -0.04 -41.68
CA LYS A 6 29.49 -1.36 -41.57
C LYS A 6 29.73 -1.66 -40.08
N ASN A 7 28.92 -2.54 -39.53
CA ASN A 7 29.17 -3.11 -38.19
C ASN A 7 30.36 -4.06 -38.26
N ARG A 8 31.44 -3.73 -37.60
CA ARG A 8 32.45 -4.70 -37.17
C ARG A 8 31.90 -5.40 -35.91
N PRO A 9 32.00 -6.73 -35.77
CA PRO A 9 31.67 -7.41 -34.52
C PRO A 9 32.61 -6.90 -33.44
N MET A 10 32.09 -6.32 -32.38
CA MET A 10 32.84 -6.00 -31.18
C MET A 10 33.10 -7.33 -30.46
N GLN A 11 34.31 -7.85 -30.54
CA GLN A 11 34.78 -8.87 -29.63
C GLN A 11 35.00 -8.20 -28.27
N VAL A 12 34.07 -8.39 -27.34
CA VAL A 12 34.29 -8.07 -25.94
C VAL A 12 34.99 -9.27 -25.30
N SER A 13 36.25 -9.08 -24.88
CA SER A 13 36.99 -10.12 -24.17
C SER A 13 36.42 -10.28 -22.76
N MET A 14 36.11 -11.49 -22.39
CA MET A 14 35.76 -11.86 -21.03
C MET A 14 37.01 -11.76 -20.12
N THR A 15 37.27 -10.62 -19.51
CA THR A 15 38.23 -10.50 -18.42
C THR A 15 37.85 -9.41 -17.43
N ASP A 16 36.59 -9.42 -16.97
CA ASP A 16 36.29 -8.63 -15.79
C ASP A 16 35.83 -9.59 -14.68
N ILE A 17 36.61 -9.54 -13.63
CA ILE A 17 36.50 -10.38 -12.43
C ILE A 17 35.15 -10.13 -11.78
N VAL A 18 34.30 -11.12 -11.83
CA VAL A 18 33.07 -11.18 -11.04
C VAL A 18 33.46 -11.40 -9.58
N PRO A 19 32.91 -10.65 -8.61
CA PRO A 19 33.20 -10.88 -7.20
C PRO A 19 32.91 -12.32 -6.81
N ASP A 20 33.76 -12.88 -5.93
CA ASP A 20 33.72 -14.26 -5.49
C ASP A 20 32.29 -14.70 -5.11
N GLY A 21 31.76 -15.67 -5.84
CA GLY A 21 30.47 -16.30 -5.57
C GLY A 21 29.35 -16.10 -6.61
N LEU A 22 29.56 -15.25 -7.62
CA LEU A 22 28.62 -15.10 -8.73
C LEU A 22 29.16 -15.78 -9.98
N MET A 23 28.33 -16.58 -10.67
CA MET A 23 28.74 -17.14 -11.95
C MET A 23 28.78 -16.04 -13.03
N PRO A 24 29.76 -16.05 -13.94
CA PRO A 24 29.79 -15.11 -15.06
C PRO A 24 28.56 -15.31 -15.94
N MET A 25 27.95 -14.20 -16.35
CA MET A 25 26.78 -14.24 -17.22
C MET A 25 27.13 -14.88 -18.57
N PRO A 26 26.44 -15.95 -19.00
CA PRO A 26 26.64 -16.47 -20.34
C PRO A 26 26.07 -15.48 -21.37
N GLU A 27 26.89 -15.03 -22.29
CA GLU A 27 26.42 -14.31 -23.46
C GLU A 27 25.85 -15.32 -24.46
N TYR A 28 24.55 -15.25 -24.70
CA TYR A 28 23.92 -16.00 -25.78
C TYR A 28 23.69 -15.08 -26.97
N LYS A 29 24.31 -15.40 -28.10
CA LYS A 29 23.95 -14.84 -29.38
C LYS A 29 22.79 -15.66 -29.94
N CYS A 30 21.58 -15.13 -29.90
CA CYS A 30 20.49 -15.66 -30.70
C CYS A 30 20.52 -14.94 -32.04
N GLU A 31 20.97 -15.62 -33.08
CA GLU A 31 20.83 -15.15 -34.46
C GLU A 31 19.46 -15.64 -34.97
N TYR A 32 18.52 -14.71 -35.16
CA TYR A 32 17.28 -14.97 -35.87
C TYR A 32 17.45 -14.50 -37.31
N ASN A 33 17.47 -15.45 -38.24
CA ASN A 33 17.48 -15.13 -39.66
C ASN A 33 16.04 -14.96 -40.16
N TYR A 34 15.66 -13.74 -40.50
CA TYR A 34 14.44 -13.48 -41.23
C TYR A 34 14.79 -13.33 -42.71
N THR A 35 14.30 -14.26 -43.53
CA THR A 35 14.36 -14.08 -44.99
C THR A 35 13.25 -13.12 -45.43
N THR A 36 13.61 -11.90 -45.75
CA THR A 36 12.73 -11.01 -46.52
C THR A 36 12.84 -11.35 -48.03
N SER A 37 11.85 -10.96 -48.81
CA SER A 37 11.79 -11.22 -50.27
C SER A 37 12.97 -10.62 -51.09
N GLU A 38 13.98 -10.05 -50.42
CA GLU A 38 15.18 -9.44 -50.99
C GLU A 38 16.49 -9.95 -50.38
N GLU A 39 16.51 -11.17 -49.78
CA GLU A 39 17.73 -11.85 -49.29
C GLU A 39 18.65 -11.01 -48.37
N GLU A 40 18.14 -10.10 -47.55
CA GLU A 40 18.90 -9.45 -46.50
C GLU A 40 18.69 -10.18 -45.16
N ASP A 41 19.72 -10.87 -44.67
CA ASP A 41 19.75 -11.46 -43.32
C ASP A 41 19.80 -10.34 -42.27
N ILE A 42 18.71 -10.17 -41.52
CA ILE A 42 18.68 -9.27 -40.38
C ILE A 42 19.05 -10.07 -39.12
N SER A 43 20.24 -9.83 -38.60
CA SER A 43 20.65 -10.41 -37.31
C SER A 43 20.25 -9.47 -36.17
N ILE A 44 19.40 -9.92 -35.26
CA ILE A 44 19.09 -9.23 -34.00
C ILE A 44 19.98 -9.79 -32.91
N ILE A 45 20.88 -8.97 -32.37
CA ILE A 45 21.69 -9.31 -31.21
C ILE A 45 20.89 -8.85 -29.97
N SER A 46 20.39 -9.82 -29.19
CA SER A 46 19.77 -9.53 -27.91
C SER A 46 20.53 -10.25 -26.78
N ASN A 47 20.77 -9.56 -25.67
CA ASN A 47 21.31 -10.21 -24.46
C ASN A 47 20.16 -10.95 -23.76
N VAL A 48 19.86 -12.15 -24.22
CA VAL A 48 18.91 -13.06 -23.57
C VAL A 48 19.68 -13.98 -22.62
N ILE A 49 19.26 -13.99 -21.38
CA ILE A 49 19.84 -14.82 -20.33
C ILE A 49 19.06 -16.13 -20.24
N SER A 50 19.76 -17.25 -20.11
CA SER A 50 19.13 -18.58 -20.01
C SER A 50 18.27 -18.71 -18.76
N GLU A 51 17.26 -19.58 -18.85
CA GLU A 51 16.37 -19.93 -17.74
C GLU A 51 17.15 -20.39 -16.50
N GLU A 52 18.09 -21.30 -16.66
CA GLU A 52 18.88 -21.85 -15.56
C GLU A 52 19.68 -20.79 -14.83
N TYR A 53 20.33 -19.89 -15.56
CA TYR A 53 21.08 -18.80 -14.97
C TYR A 53 20.15 -17.80 -14.27
N TYR A 54 19.02 -17.45 -14.89
CA TYR A 54 18.02 -16.55 -14.29
C TYR A 54 17.50 -17.13 -12.97
N GLN A 55 17.11 -18.41 -12.95
CA GLN A 55 16.60 -19.07 -11.74
C GLN A 55 17.65 -19.13 -10.62
N ALA A 56 18.90 -19.42 -10.95
CA ALA A 56 19.99 -19.45 -9.97
C ALA A 56 20.24 -18.07 -9.34
N GLU A 57 20.31 -17.01 -10.15
CA GLU A 57 20.51 -15.66 -9.64
C GLU A 57 19.27 -15.12 -8.90
N ALA A 58 18.07 -15.44 -9.35
CA ALA A 58 16.83 -15.09 -8.66
C ALA A 58 16.74 -15.75 -7.27
N THR A 59 17.12 -17.04 -7.18
CA THR A 59 17.21 -17.76 -5.89
C THR A 59 18.19 -17.11 -4.94
N LYS A 60 19.41 -16.78 -5.41
CA LYS A 60 20.42 -16.10 -4.59
C LYS A 60 19.92 -14.74 -4.11
N ALA A 61 19.33 -13.94 -5.01
CA ALA A 61 18.82 -12.63 -4.66
C ALA A 61 17.69 -12.72 -3.63
N LEU A 62 16.75 -13.67 -3.81
CA LEU A 62 15.64 -13.88 -2.89
C LEU A 62 16.13 -14.33 -1.51
N ASN A 63 17.14 -15.21 -1.46
CA ASN A 63 17.77 -15.64 -0.21
C ASN A 63 18.44 -14.48 0.54
N VAL A 64 19.15 -13.58 -0.17
CA VAL A 64 19.77 -12.39 0.43
C VAL A 64 18.70 -11.45 0.99
N ILE A 65 17.63 -11.20 0.21
CA ILE A 65 16.51 -10.35 0.65
C ILE A 65 15.85 -10.96 1.91
N SER A 66 15.47 -12.24 1.84
CA SER A 66 14.78 -12.95 2.94
C SER A 66 15.64 -13.00 4.20
N SER A 67 16.91 -13.37 4.10
CA SER A 67 17.83 -13.47 5.25
C SER A 67 18.06 -12.12 5.94
N SER A 68 18.08 -11.02 5.17
CA SER A 68 18.19 -9.67 5.71
C SER A 68 16.96 -9.29 6.55
N LEU A 69 15.78 -9.81 6.18
CA LEU A 69 14.53 -9.51 6.85
C LEU A 69 14.20 -10.49 8.00
N LYS A 70 14.59 -11.76 7.90
CA LYS A 70 14.32 -12.80 8.92
C LYS A 70 14.77 -12.38 10.32
N LYS A 71 15.87 -11.62 10.44
CA LYS A 71 16.41 -11.15 11.73
C LYS A 71 15.52 -10.15 12.46
N SER A 72 14.63 -9.45 11.76
CA SER A 72 13.71 -8.49 12.38
C SER A 72 12.41 -9.12 12.91
N LEU A 73 12.15 -10.41 12.60
CA LEU A 73 10.90 -11.09 12.93
C LEU A 73 10.67 -11.28 14.43
N GLY A 74 9.46 -11.00 14.86
CA GLY A 74 8.94 -11.33 16.19
C GLY A 74 9.46 -10.45 17.31
N TYR A 75 9.07 -10.79 18.54
CA TYR A 75 9.38 -9.99 19.74
C TYR A 75 10.88 -9.81 19.98
N TYR A 76 11.67 -10.85 19.81
CA TYR A 76 13.14 -10.86 19.99
C TYR A 76 13.93 -10.50 18.73
N GLY A 77 13.26 -10.13 17.63
CA GLY A 77 13.94 -9.71 16.40
C GLY A 77 14.81 -8.48 16.62
N SER A 78 15.89 -8.40 15.87
CA SER A 78 16.89 -7.32 15.94
C SER A 78 16.45 -6.09 15.17
N THR A 79 16.90 -4.92 15.60
CA THR A 79 16.79 -3.68 14.82
C THR A 79 17.90 -3.59 13.80
N THR A 80 17.60 -2.98 12.66
CA THR A 80 18.54 -2.71 11.57
C THR A 80 18.86 -1.22 11.53
N ILE A 81 20.14 -0.89 11.38
CA ILE A 81 20.59 0.48 11.12
C ILE A 81 20.72 0.65 9.61
N ILE A 82 20.03 1.63 9.07
CA ILE A 82 20.08 2.02 7.66
C ILE A 82 20.82 3.35 7.58
N GLU A 83 21.95 3.36 6.88
CA GLU A 83 22.70 4.57 6.64
C GLU A 83 22.08 5.34 5.46
N ASP A 84 21.74 6.60 5.69
CA ASP A 84 21.35 7.53 4.64
C ASP A 84 22.23 8.78 4.72
N VAL A 85 23.03 8.98 3.67
CA VAL A 85 24.01 10.09 3.62
C VAL A 85 23.32 11.46 3.62
N ALA A 86 22.09 11.54 3.13
CA ALA A 86 21.35 12.80 3.01
C ALA A 86 20.47 13.10 4.23
N LEU A 87 19.87 12.07 4.84
CA LEU A 87 18.85 12.19 5.90
C LEU A 87 19.36 11.74 7.28
N GLY A 88 20.55 11.15 7.34
CA GLY A 88 21.09 10.54 8.56
C GLY A 88 20.66 9.08 8.74
N ASN A 89 21.16 8.44 9.79
CA ASN A 89 20.89 7.03 10.05
C ASN A 89 19.45 6.79 10.52
N THR A 90 18.77 5.83 9.93
CA THR A 90 17.47 5.32 10.40
C THR A 90 17.68 4.01 11.15
N VAL A 91 17.09 3.88 12.33
CA VAL A 91 17.07 2.63 13.11
C VAL A 91 15.67 2.06 13.06
N THR A 92 15.51 0.89 12.47
CA THR A 92 14.17 0.31 12.27
C THR A 92 14.16 -1.20 12.49
N LYS A 93 12.98 -1.72 12.81
CA LYS A 93 12.66 -3.15 12.85
C LYS A 93 11.61 -3.49 11.78
N ASP A 94 11.05 -2.46 11.14
CA ASP A 94 10.07 -2.64 10.08
C ASP A 94 10.70 -3.25 8.83
N GLY A 95 10.16 -4.40 8.42
CA GLY A 95 10.68 -5.15 7.28
C GLY A 95 10.52 -4.43 5.95
N PHE A 96 9.46 -3.64 5.76
CA PHE A 96 9.27 -2.89 4.52
C PHE A 96 10.27 -1.74 4.38
N THR A 97 10.57 -1.03 5.46
CA THR A 97 11.62 0.00 5.49
C THR A 97 13.00 -0.59 5.20
N ILE A 98 13.31 -1.77 5.78
CA ILE A 98 14.55 -2.50 5.48
C ILE A 98 14.58 -2.88 4.00
N LEU A 99 13.51 -3.47 3.47
CA LEU A 99 13.40 -3.88 2.05
C LEU A 99 13.61 -2.70 1.09
N ARG A 100 13.04 -1.54 1.40
CA ARG A 100 13.22 -0.32 0.58
C ARG A 100 14.66 0.16 0.52
N SER A 101 15.44 -0.11 1.55
CA SER A 101 16.83 0.34 1.67
C SER A 101 17.83 -0.62 1.02
N LEU A 102 17.43 -1.90 0.80
CA LEU A 102 18.31 -2.87 0.16
C LEU A 102 18.64 -2.43 -1.28
N LYS A 103 19.86 -2.66 -1.69
CA LYS A 103 20.32 -2.48 -3.07
C LYS A 103 21.32 -3.58 -3.39
N PHE A 104 21.22 -4.12 -4.59
CA PHE A 104 22.29 -4.95 -5.15
C PHE A 104 23.22 -4.09 -6.00
N ASP A 105 24.39 -4.63 -6.32
CA ASP A 105 25.31 -3.99 -7.25
C ASP A 105 24.58 -3.61 -8.54
N SER A 106 24.96 -2.47 -9.13
CA SER A 106 24.34 -1.94 -10.36
C SER A 106 24.48 -2.91 -11.55
N GLU A 107 25.49 -3.76 -11.54
CA GLU A 107 25.72 -4.76 -12.57
C GLU A 107 24.79 -5.97 -12.45
N ASN A 108 24.32 -6.28 -11.25
CA ASN A 108 23.36 -7.39 -11.04
C ASN A 108 21.92 -6.97 -11.37
N THR A 109 21.64 -6.90 -12.67
CA THR A 109 20.37 -6.42 -13.19
C THR A 109 19.21 -7.36 -12.85
N ILE A 110 19.43 -8.67 -12.73
CA ILE A 110 18.41 -9.67 -12.36
C ILE A 110 17.96 -9.43 -10.92
N ALA A 111 18.93 -9.38 -9.98
CA ALA A 111 18.63 -9.16 -8.57
C ALA A 111 17.93 -7.82 -8.32
N ASN A 112 18.38 -6.75 -8.99
CA ASN A 112 17.74 -5.43 -8.88
C ASN A 112 16.33 -5.40 -9.49
N SER A 113 16.08 -6.14 -10.58
CA SER A 113 14.75 -6.26 -11.19
C SER A 113 13.80 -7.02 -10.27
N LEU A 114 14.25 -8.15 -9.72
CA LEU A 114 13.48 -8.94 -8.76
C LEU A 114 13.17 -8.13 -7.49
N LEU A 115 14.17 -7.45 -6.92
CA LEU A 115 14.00 -6.60 -5.74
C LEU A 115 12.96 -5.50 -5.99
N ARG A 116 12.92 -4.93 -7.18
CA ARG A 116 11.92 -3.93 -7.57
C ARG A 116 10.51 -4.51 -7.58
N SER A 117 10.33 -5.66 -8.22
CA SER A 117 9.03 -6.35 -8.25
C SER A 117 8.55 -6.76 -6.85
N ILE A 118 9.45 -7.26 -6.00
CA ILE A 118 9.13 -7.62 -4.61
C ILE A 118 8.74 -6.36 -3.81
N ARG A 119 9.40 -5.23 -4.02
CA ARG A 119 9.03 -3.95 -3.38
C ARG A 119 7.64 -3.50 -3.76
N ASP A 120 7.31 -3.56 -5.06
CA ASP A 120 6.00 -3.13 -5.55
C ASP A 120 4.88 -3.99 -4.91
N ILE A 121 5.04 -5.32 -4.89
CA ILE A 121 4.09 -6.24 -4.24
C ILE A 121 4.00 -5.98 -2.73
N SER A 122 5.14 -5.78 -2.06
CA SER A 122 5.19 -5.51 -0.62
C SER A 122 4.59 -4.15 -0.28
N GLN A 123 4.75 -3.16 -1.14
CA GLN A 123 4.14 -1.84 -0.99
C GLN A 123 2.61 -1.93 -1.04
N GLU A 124 2.05 -2.67 -2.01
CA GLU A 124 0.60 -2.89 -2.08
C GLU A 124 0.08 -3.58 -0.81
N LEU A 125 0.80 -4.57 -0.30
CA LEU A 125 0.44 -5.27 0.94
C LEU A 125 0.43 -4.31 2.13
N VAL A 126 1.50 -3.54 2.33
CA VAL A 126 1.62 -2.57 3.45
C VAL A 126 0.56 -1.48 3.35
N MET A 127 0.29 -0.95 2.15
CA MET A 127 -0.74 0.07 1.94
C MET A 127 -2.15 -0.43 2.30
N GLU A 128 -2.43 -1.72 2.16
CA GLU A 128 -3.75 -2.27 2.45
C GLU A 128 -3.91 -2.73 3.90
N VAL A 129 -2.92 -3.42 4.45
CA VAL A 129 -3.03 -4.06 5.78
C VAL A 129 -1.98 -3.61 6.79
N GLY A 130 -0.99 -2.85 6.37
CA GLY A 130 0.05 -2.25 7.21
C GLY A 130 1.16 -3.20 7.65
N ASP A 131 0.94 -4.51 7.65
CA ASP A 131 1.86 -5.51 8.21
C ASP A 131 1.93 -6.76 7.32
N GLY A 132 2.95 -7.59 7.52
CA GLY A 132 3.09 -8.89 6.85
C GLY A 132 4.07 -8.93 5.67
N SER A 133 4.72 -7.83 5.31
CA SER A 133 5.69 -7.79 4.20
C SER A 133 6.86 -8.75 4.40
N THR A 134 7.45 -8.78 5.59
CA THR A 134 8.51 -9.73 5.94
C THR A 134 8.04 -11.18 5.84
N SER A 135 6.85 -11.47 6.36
CA SER A 135 6.26 -12.80 6.31
C SER A 135 6.02 -13.27 4.87
N ALA A 136 5.53 -12.39 4.00
CA ALA A 136 5.31 -12.70 2.60
C ALA A 136 6.62 -13.06 1.87
N ILE A 137 7.68 -12.30 2.09
CA ILE A 137 8.99 -12.52 1.44
C ILE A 137 9.65 -13.80 1.94
N VAL A 138 9.67 -14.00 3.26
CA VAL A 138 10.26 -15.21 3.87
C VAL A 138 9.52 -16.46 3.43
N THR A 139 8.19 -16.41 3.36
CA THR A 139 7.38 -17.53 2.87
C THR A 139 7.59 -17.75 1.37
N ALA A 140 7.66 -16.69 0.56
CA ALA A 140 7.92 -16.82 -0.88
C ALA A 140 9.30 -17.43 -1.18
N GLU A 141 10.32 -17.04 -0.43
CA GLU A 141 11.66 -17.64 -0.52
C GLU A 141 11.60 -19.14 -0.22
N ALA A 142 10.95 -19.53 0.86
CA ALA A 142 10.81 -20.94 1.24
C ALA A 142 10.02 -21.76 0.20
N VAL A 143 8.92 -21.22 -0.35
CA VAL A 143 8.15 -21.87 -1.43
C VAL A 143 9.02 -22.07 -2.66
N PHE A 144 9.72 -21.01 -3.11
CA PHE A 144 10.53 -21.10 -4.32
C PHE A 144 11.70 -22.06 -4.16
N THR A 145 12.39 -22.01 -3.03
CA THR A 145 13.47 -22.95 -2.70
C THR A 145 12.96 -24.38 -2.70
N ALA A 146 11.83 -24.66 -2.03
CA ALA A 146 11.25 -26.01 -2.02
C ALA A 146 10.81 -26.48 -3.41
N MET A 147 10.36 -25.59 -4.29
CA MET A 147 9.99 -25.95 -5.67
C MET A 147 11.21 -26.26 -6.56
N THR A 148 12.34 -25.64 -6.28
CA THR A 148 13.59 -25.76 -7.07
C THR A 148 14.57 -26.78 -6.48
N ASP A 149 14.24 -27.45 -5.37
CA ASP A 149 15.10 -28.44 -4.71
C ASP A 149 14.81 -29.87 -5.16
N GLY A 150 15.88 -30.62 -5.40
CA GLY A 150 15.94 -32.07 -5.56
C GLY A 150 14.80 -32.71 -6.38
N GLU A 151 14.03 -33.60 -5.74
CA GLU A 151 12.94 -34.35 -6.38
C GLU A 151 11.79 -33.44 -6.87
N ASN A 152 11.58 -32.29 -6.24
CA ASN A 152 10.54 -31.36 -6.63
C ASN A 152 10.83 -30.76 -8.01
N THR A 153 12.07 -30.43 -8.29
CA THR A 153 12.47 -29.89 -9.61
C THR A 153 12.02 -30.83 -10.74
N GLU A 154 12.20 -32.14 -10.59
CA GLU A 154 11.78 -33.12 -11.60
C GLU A 154 10.25 -33.19 -11.73
N LEU A 155 9.51 -33.03 -10.66
CA LEU A 155 8.05 -32.98 -10.72
C LEU A 155 7.57 -31.70 -11.42
N PHE A 156 8.09 -30.54 -11.05
CA PHE A 156 7.64 -29.27 -11.63
C PHE A 156 8.03 -29.11 -13.10
N LYS A 157 9.15 -29.67 -13.55
CA LYS A 157 9.54 -29.74 -14.97
C LYS A 157 8.55 -30.51 -15.86
N LYS A 158 7.70 -31.38 -15.28
CA LYS A 158 6.66 -32.10 -16.04
C LYS A 158 5.51 -31.19 -16.47
N TYR A 159 5.38 -30.01 -15.88
CA TYR A 159 4.25 -29.10 -16.11
C TYR A 159 4.72 -27.76 -16.66
N PRO A 160 4.00 -27.19 -17.64
CA PRO A 160 4.27 -25.82 -18.08
C PRO A 160 4.18 -24.84 -16.91
N PRO A 161 5.08 -23.84 -16.81
CA PRO A 161 5.09 -22.83 -15.74
C PRO A 161 3.73 -22.18 -15.51
N ARG A 162 3.01 -21.88 -16.57
CA ARG A 162 1.66 -21.32 -16.51
C ARG A 162 0.67 -22.24 -15.76
N ILE A 163 0.75 -23.55 -15.97
CA ILE A 163 -0.12 -24.52 -15.27
C ILE A 163 0.19 -24.49 -13.77
N ILE A 164 1.47 -24.47 -13.39
CA ILE A 164 1.87 -24.38 -11.99
C ILE A 164 1.26 -23.13 -11.34
N TYR A 165 1.37 -21.97 -11.99
CA TYR A 165 0.78 -20.72 -11.50
C TYR A 165 -0.76 -20.77 -11.42
N GLU A 166 -1.43 -21.31 -12.44
CA GLU A 166 -2.89 -21.48 -12.43
C GLU A 166 -3.34 -22.41 -11.29
N ARG A 167 -2.56 -23.47 -10.97
CA ARG A 167 -2.85 -24.36 -9.83
C ARG A 167 -2.65 -23.62 -8.50
N LEU A 168 -1.61 -22.81 -8.34
CA LEU A 168 -1.43 -21.97 -7.15
C LEU A 168 -2.60 -21.00 -6.97
N LYS A 169 -3.05 -20.34 -8.04
CA LYS A 169 -4.23 -19.45 -8.00
C LYS A 169 -5.51 -20.22 -7.66
N GLU A 170 -5.68 -21.45 -8.14
CA GLU A 170 -6.83 -22.26 -7.74
C GLU A 170 -6.76 -22.64 -6.26
N LEU A 171 -5.59 -22.97 -5.72
CA LEU A 171 -5.43 -23.23 -4.29
C LEU A 171 -5.77 -21.99 -3.47
N GLU A 172 -5.34 -20.79 -3.88
CA GLU A 172 -5.71 -19.52 -3.27
C GLU A 172 -7.24 -19.38 -3.15
N THR A 173 -7.98 -19.59 -4.25
CA THR A 173 -9.46 -19.50 -4.25
C THR A 173 -10.13 -20.51 -3.33
N ARG A 174 -9.43 -21.55 -2.92
CA ARG A 174 -9.92 -22.58 -1.98
C ARG A 174 -9.50 -22.32 -0.54
N ILE A 175 -8.37 -21.65 -0.32
CA ILE A 175 -7.82 -21.33 1.01
C ILE A 175 -8.50 -20.10 1.59
N VAL A 176 -8.61 -19.03 0.80
CA VAL A 176 -9.17 -17.73 1.24
C VAL A 176 -10.55 -17.86 1.88
N PRO A 177 -11.55 -18.53 1.27
CA PRO A 177 -12.87 -18.69 1.91
C PRO A 177 -12.82 -19.43 3.25
N ARG A 178 -11.86 -20.36 3.41
CA ARG A 178 -11.69 -21.09 4.67
C ARG A 178 -11.07 -20.24 5.77
N LEU A 179 -10.15 -19.34 5.42
CA LEU A 179 -9.61 -18.36 6.35
C LEU A 179 -10.72 -17.41 6.82
N VAL A 180 -11.50 -16.87 5.87
CA VAL A 180 -12.64 -16.00 6.17
C VAL A 180 -13.68 -16.70 7.06
N GLN A 181 -14.01 -17.96 6.78
CA GLN A 181 -14.95 -18.74 7.58
C GLN A 181 -14.47 -18.97 9.03
N LYS A 182 -13.15 -19.06 9.24
CA LYS A 182 -12.56 -19.22 10.58
C LYS A 182 -12.35 -17.89 11.30
N ALA A 183 -12.42 -16.77 10.59
CA ALA A 183 -12.25 -15.46 11.17
C ALA A 183 -13.37 -15.15 12.17
N ARG A 184 -13.00 -14.48 13.27
CA ARG A 184 -13.91 -14.01 14.28
C ARG A 184 -14.14 -12.52 14.11
N PRO A 185 -15.39 -12.07 13.98
CA PRO A 185 -15.66 -10.64 13.88
C PRO A 185 -15.38 -9.95 15.23
N ILE A 186 -14.95 -8.70 15.15
CA ILE A 186 -14.88 -7.82 16.31
C ILE A 186 -16.24 -7.14 16.43
N THR A 187 -16.87 -7.30 17.59
CA THR A 187 -18.18 -6.75 17.93
C THR A 187 -18.08 -5.95 19.23
N GLU A 188 -19.11 -5.23 19.62
CA GLU A 188 -19.13 -4.53 20.90
C GLU A 188 -18.84 -5.46 22.10
N ALA A 189 -19.32 -6.71 22.03
CA ALA A 189 -19.16 -7.69 23.11
C ALA A 189 -17.70 -8.16 23.29
N ASN A 190 -16.87 -8.11 22.26
CA ASN A 190 -15.48 -8.56 22.30
C ASN A 190 -14.49 -7.46 21.85
N PHE A 191 -14.89 -6.19 21.89
CA PHE A 191 -14.07 -5.07 21.41
C PHE A 191 -12.70 -4.96 22.11
N GLU A 192 -12.58 -5.48 23.33
CA GLU A 192 -11.33 -5.58 24.08
C GLU A 192 -10.23 -6.35 23.34
N VAL A 193 -10.59 -7.20 22.39
CA VAL A 193 -9.65 -7.95 21.54
C VAL A 193 -8.73 -7.00 20.74
N LEU A 194 -9.22 -5.81 20.41
CA LEU A 194 -8.45 -4.82 19.65
C LEU A 194 -7.16 -4.40 20.35
N LYS A 195 -7.15 -4.35 21.69
CA LYS A 195 -5.95 -4.06 22.50
C LYS A 195 -4.82 -5.03 22.19
N HIS A 196 -5.16 -6.29 22.02
CA HIS A 196 -4.17 -7.33 21.76
C HIS A 196 -3.65 -7.28 20.32
N ILE A 197 -4.51 -6.99 19.36
CA ILE A 197 -4.08 -6.81 17.95
C ILE A 197 -3.11 -5.63 17.86
N ALA A 198 -3.52 -4.48 18.37
CA ALA A 198 -2.70 -3.26 18.37
C ALA A 198 -1.38 -3.46 19.15
N GLY A 199 -1.45 -4.13 20.31
CA GLY A 199 -0.27 -4.41 21.11
C GLY A 199 0.72 -5.34 20.39
N VAL A 200 0.23 -6.43 19.78
CA VAL A 200 1.08 -7.40 19.06
C VAL A 200 1.78 -6.73 17.88
N SER A 201 1.07 -5.97 17.07
CA SER A 201 1.64 -5.24 15.93
C SER A 201 2.62 -4.13 16.35
N ASN A 202 2.51 -3.62 17.60
CA ASN A 202 3.46 -2.67 18.18
C ASN A 202 4.40 -3.36 19.20
N ASN A 203 5.07 -4.43 18.83
CA ASN A 203 6.06 -5.14 19.66
C ASN A 203 5.54 -5.56 21.07
N ASN A 204 4.28 -5.91 21.20
CA ASN A 204 3.59 -6.22 22.46
C ASN A 204 3.60 -5.05 23.47
N ASP A 205 3.39 -3.84 23.00
CA ASP A 205 3.19 -2.65 23.82
C ASP A 205 1.72 -2.59 24.28
N ASP A 206 1.47 -2.97 25.53
CA ASP A 206 0.13 -2.95 26.13
C ASP A 206 -0.41 -1.53 26.32
N HIS A 207 0.47 -0.53 26.51
CA HIS A 207 0.06 0.87 26.65
C HIS A 207 -0.52 1.39 25.35
N MET A 208 0.22 1.23 24.24
CA MET A 208 -0.26 1.64 22.92
C MET A 208 -1.49 0.83 22.48
N GLY A 209 -1.53 -0.47 22.82
CA GLY A 209 -2.71 -1.30 22.60
C GLY A 209 -3.98 -0.73 23.26
N ASN A 210 -3.87 -0.29 24.52
CA ASN A 210 -4.98 0.36 25.23
C ASN A 210 -5.36 1.70 24.58
N LEU A 211 -4.38 2.50 24.21
CA LEU A 211 -4.61 3.83 23.63
C LEU A 211 -5.35 3.72 22.28
N LEU A 212 -4.91 2.83 21.40
CA LEU A 212 -5.57 2.57 20.12
C LEU A 212 -6.98 1.98 20.30
N HIS A 213 -7.18 1.11 21.29
CA HIS A 213 -8.51 0.62 21.63
C HIS A 213 -9.46 1.77 22.02
N GLU A 214 -9.05 2.67 22.90
CA GLU A 214 -9.86 3.83 23.29
C GLU A 214 -10.16 4.73 22.09
N ILE A 215 -9.17 5.01 21.27
CA ILE A 215 -9.34 5.79 20.04
C ILE A 215 -10.41 5.16 19.15
N TYR A 216 -10.26 3.88 18.80
CA TYR A 216 -11.19 3.19 17.91
C TYR A 216 -12.59 3.03 18.49
N LYS A 217 -12.74 3.00 19.81
CA LYS A 217 -14.04 3.03 20.47
C LYS A 217 -14.81 4.32 20.20
N HIS A 218 -14.09 5.44 20.00
CA HIS A 218 -14.68 6.73 19.68
C HIS A 218 -14.88 6.94 18.18
N ILE A 219 -13.87 6.59 17.35
CA ILE A 219 -13.90 6.90 15.92
C ILE A 219 -14.44 5.76 15.04
N GLY A 220 -14.57 4.55 15.57
CA GLY A 220 -14.97 3.36 14.79
C GLY A 220 -13.94 2.91 13.76
N SER A 221 -14.26 1.86 13.00
CA SER A 221 -13.35 1.26 12.01
C SER A 221 -13.03 2.16 10.81
N ASN A 222 -13.87 3.14 10.54
CA ASN A 222 -13.72 4.06 9.41
C ASN A 222 -13.11 5.40 9.82
N GLY A 223 -12.87 5.63 11.13
CA GLY A 223 -12.19 6.82 11.60
C GLY A 223 -10.71 6.82 11.21
N TYR A 224 -10.12 8.00 11.22
CA TYR A 224 -8.71 8.17 10.89
C TYR A 224 -7.88 8.51 12.13
N ILE A 225 -6.66 7.97 12.19
CA ILE A 225 -5.69 8.28 13.24
C ILE A 225 -4.49 8.97 12.59
N SER A 226 -4.25 10.24 12.95
CA SER A 226 -3.03 10.96 12.61
C SER A 226 -2.01 10.73 13.70
N ILE A 227 -0.77 10.42 13.35
CA ILE A 227 0.31 10.19 14.31
C ILE A 227 1.28 11.36 14.25
N GLU A 228 1.39 12.08 15.35
CA GLU A 228 2.26 13.26 15.50
C GLU A 228 3.32 13.01 16.55
N GLY A 229 4.57 13.42 16.26
CA GLY A 229 5.66 13.36 17.23
C GLY A 229 5.60 14.52 18.22
N ALA A 230 5.85 14.25 19.51
CA ALA A 230 6.01 15.25 20.55
C ALA A 230 7.31 14.99 21.32
N ILE A 231 8.12 16.03 21.52
CA ILE A 231 9.43 15.88 22.20
C ILE A 231 9.26 15.76 23.72
N GLN A 232 8.13 16.19 24.25
CA GLN A 232 7.86 16.22 25.69
C GLN A 232 6.41 15.80 26.00
N GLY A 233 6.21 15.21 27.16
CA GLY A 233 4.91 14.79 27.66
C GLY A 233 4.75 13.26 27.68
N GLU A 234 3.50 12.82 27.68
CA GLU A 234 3.09 11.41 27.60
C GLU A 234 2.32 11.19 26.30
N ASP A 235 2.29 9.94 25.85
CA ASP A 235 1.46 9.56 24.70
C ASP A 235 -0.01 9.86 25.03
N ARG A 236 -0.66 10.59 24.14
CA ARG A 236 -2.05 11.02 24.31
C ARG A 236 -2.73 11.17 22.96
N TYR A 237 -4.04 11.24 22.97
CA TYR A 237 -4.79 11.52 21.76
C TYR A 237 -5.79 12.66 21.97
N GLU A 238 -6.12 13.32 20.87
CA GLU A 238 -7.15 14.34 20.78
C GLU A 238 -8.11 13.97 19.65
N LEU A 239 -9.42 14.12 19.89
CA LEU A 239 -10.44 13.85 18.88
C LEU A 239 -10.75 15.13 18.12
N THR A 240 -10.75 15.06 16.81
CA THR A 240 -11.02 16.18 15.91
C THR A 240 -11.96 15.72 14.79
N ASN A 241 -12.92 16.54 14.42
CA ASN A 241 -13.80 16.26 13.29
C ASN A 241 -13.04 16.38 11.96
N GLY A 242 -13.22 15.40 11.04
CA GLY A 242 -12.55 15.42 9.73
C GLY A 242 -13.14 14.47 8.69
N ILE A 243 -12.79 14.71 7.43
CA ILE A 243 -13.06 13.82 6.30
C ILE A 243 -11.75 13.37 5.68
N GLU A 244 -11.66 12.08 5.37
CA GLU A 244 -10.56 11.49 4.61
C GLU A 244 -11.04 10.94 3.27
N LEU A 245 -10.30 11.30 2.22
CA LEU A 245 -10.48 10.79 0.85
C LEU A 245 -9.35 9.82 0.53
N GLY A 246 -9.67 8.71 -0.12
CA GLY A 246 -8.68 7.75 -0.61
C GLY A 246 -7.98 8.19 -1.91
N TYR A 247 -7.72 9.47 -2.06
CA TYR A 247 -7.05 10.09 -3.21
C TYR A 247 -6.16 11.21 -2.72
N GLY A 248 -4.97 11.31 -3.27
CA GLY A 248 -3.97 12.27 -2.83
C GLY A 248 -3.44 13.18 -3.94
N LEU A 249 -2.22 13.64 -3.76
CA LEU A 249 -1.52 14.48 -4.73
C LEU A 249 -1.35 13.75 -6.06
N ILE A 250 -1.64 14.42 -7.17
CA ILE A 250 -1.47 13.84 -8.51
C ILE A 250 0.01 13.58 -8.87
N GLN A 251 0.92 14.35 -8.28
CA GLN A 251 2.37 14.20 -8.44
C GLN A 251 3.09 14.75 -7.21
N GLN A 252 4.26 14.20 -6.91
CA GLN A 252 5.09 14.63 -5.78
C GLN A 252 5.58 16.08 -5.88
N ASP A 253 5.68 16.63 -7.09
CA ASP A 253 6.10 18.02 -7.32
C ASP A 253 5.16 19.04 -6.64
N PHE A 254 3.92 18.64 -6.32
CA PHE A 254 2.95 19.47 -5.62
C PHE A 254 3.01 19.34 -4.09
N ALA A 255 3.90 18.50 -3.57
CA ALA A 255 4.05 18.34 -2.13
C ALA A 255 4.69 19.58 -1.49
N TYR A 256 4.04 20.09 -0.46
CA TYR A 256 4.50 21.24 0.32
C TYR A 256 4.92 20.77 1.72
N SER A 257 6.09 20.21 1.82
CA SER A 257 6.74 19.91 3.10
C SER A 257 8.25 19.72 2.91
N ALA A 258 9.00 19.77 4.01
CA ALA A 258 10.42 19.46 4.03
C ALA A 258 10.72 18.04 3.46
N ASN A 259 9.81 17.11 3.60
CA ASN A 259 9.96 15.72 3.15
C ASN A 259 9.59 15.50 1.68
N LYS A 260 9.10 16.50 0.96
CA LYS A 260 8.71 16.44 -0.49
C LYS A 260 7.74 15.32 -0.89
N PHE A 261 7.10 14.64 0.05
CA PHE A 261 6.17 13.53 -0.21
C PHE A 261 4.73 13.83 0.22
N MET A 262 4.53 14.93 0.94
CA MET A 262 3.24 15.30 1.50
C MET A 262 3.08 16.82 1.59
N SER A 263 1.84 17.28 1.61
CA SER A 263 1.49 18.66 1.96
C SER A 263 0.75 18.67 3.28
N ASP A 264 1.19 19.49 4.21
CA ASP A 264 0.57 19.68 5.51
C ASP A 264 0.26 21.18 5.67
N TYR A 265 -0.99 21.55 5.41
CA TYR A 265 -1.47 22.93 5.50
C TYR A 265 -2.22 23.13 6.81
N ARG A 266 -1.62 23.86 7.73
CA ARG A 266 -2.18 24.17 9.07
C ARG A 266 -2.79 25.57 9.16
N ASN A 267 -2.89 26.30 8.05
CA ASN A 267 -3.28 27.70 8.00
C ASN A 267 -4.59 27.89 7.25
N GLU A 268 -5.62 27.18 7.63
CA GLU A 268 -6.97 27.34 7.06
C GLU A 268 -6.99 27.36 5.52
N PRO A 269 -6.54 26.28 4.85
CA PRO A 269 -6.49 26.24 3.40
C PRO A 269 -7.89 26.38 2.80
N TYR A 270 -7.95 27.05 1.66
CA TYR A 270 -9.13 27.02 0.81
C TYR A 270 -9.20 25.70 0.03
N VAL A 271 -10.42 25.25 -0.23
CA VAL A 271 -10.67 24.04 -1.00
C VAL A 271 -11.60 24.37 -2.16
N PHE A 272 -11.17 24.06 -3.38
CA PHE A 272 -11.96 24.27 -4.58
C PHE A 272 -12.39 22.93 -5.17
N LEU A 273 -13.69 22.70 -5.23
CA LEU A 273 -14.30 21.46 -5.71
C LEU A 273 -14.76 21.65 -7.15
N ILE A 274 -14.16 20.91 -8.08
CA ILE A 274 -14.43 21.02 -9.52
C ILE A 274 -14.86 19.65 -10.04
N LYS A 275 -16.11 19.55 -10.47
CA LYS A 275 -16.64 18.33 -11.11
C LYS A 275 -16.32 18.38 -12.59
N GLY A 276 -15.38 17.53 -13.01
CA GLY A 276 -14.89 17.41 -14.38
C GLY A 276 -13.37 17.33 -14.43
N ARG A 277 -12.86 17.05 -15.64
CA ARG A 277 -11.42 16.96 -15.92
C ARG A 277 -10.91 18.28 -16.44
N LEU A 278 -9.96 18.89 -15.75
CA LEU A 278 -9.30 20.13 -16.14
C LEU A 278 -8.35 19.90 -17.31
N ARG A 279 -8.52 20.66 -18.40
CA ARG A 279 -7.81 20.54 -19.66
C ARG A 279 -7.10 21.84 -20.04
N GLN A 280 -6.30 21.80 -21.07
CA GLN A 280 -5.60 22.97 -21.60
C GLN A 280 -6.55 24.19 -21.79
N LYS A 281 -7.74 23.99 -22.35
CA LYS A 281 -8.73 25.06 -22.53
C LYS A 281 -9.16 25.75 -21.23
N ASP A 282 -9.12 25.02 -20.11
CA ASP A 282 -9.56 25.52 -18.82
C ASP A 282 -8.51 26.46 -18.18
N ILE A 283 -7.29 26.52 -18.73
CA ILE A 283 -6.24 27.46 -18.31
C ILE A 283 -6.70 28.89 -18.51
N GLU A 284 -7.50 29.16 -19.54
CA GLU A 284 -7.94 30.50 -19.90
C GLU A 284 -8.71 31.19 -18.76
N TRP A 285 -9.60 30.47 -18.09
CA TRP A 285 -10.34 31.01 -16.95
C TRP A 285 -9.63 30.77 -15.59
N PHE A 286 -8.88 29.66 -15.49
CA PHE A 286 -8.24 29.30 -14.22
C PHE A 286 -7.03 30.20 -13.89
N SER A 287 -6.30 30.67 -14.90
CA SER A 287 -5.16 31.56 -14.72
C SER A 287 -5.54 32.92 -14.09
N PRO A 288 -6.56 33.65 -14.58
CA PRO A 288 -7.05 34.86 -13.90
C PRO A 288 -7.54 34.59 -12.47
N PHE A 289 -8.21 33.46 -12.23
CA PHE A 289 -8.64 33.05 -10.91
C PHE A 289 -7.44 32.91 -9.95
N LEU A 290 -6.39 32.21 -10.35
CA LEU A 290 -5.18 32.08 -9.56
C LEU A 290 -4.51 33.42 -9.29
N GLY A 291 -4.42 34.29 -10.29
CA GLY A 291 -3.85 35.63 -10.14
C GLY A 291 -4.60 36.46 -9.09
N TYR A 292 -5.93 36.44 -9.12
CA TYR A 292 -6.76 37.08 -8.12
C TYR A 292 -6.57 36.48 -6.73
N PHE A 293 -6.57 35.13 -6.66
CA PHE A 293 -6.42 34.38 -5.40
C PHE A 293 -5.11 34.76 -4.71
N TRP A 294 -3.99 34.75 -5.44
CA TRP A 294 -2.68 35.08 -4.88
C TRP A 294 -2.55 36.53 -4.45
N THR A 295 -3.19 37.42 -5.17
CA THR A 295 -3.11 38.85 -4.86
C THR A 295 -3.91 39.21 -3.61
N ASN A 296 -5.07 38.57 -3.39
CA ASN A 296 -6.04 39.00 -2.41
C ASN A 296 -6.13 38.08 -1.18
N LEU A 297 -5.95 36.77 -1.32
CA LEU A 297 -6.19 35.81 -0.25
C LEU A 297 -4.90 35.31 0.42
N GLN A 298 -3.83 35.15 -0.33
CA GLN A 298 -2.50 34.74 0.15
C GLN A 298 -2.52 33.48 1.06
N SER A 299 -3.48 32.60 0.87
CA SER A 299 -3.66 31.36 1.63
C SER A 299 -3.43 30.12 0.75
N PRO A 300 -3.09 28.95 1.33
CA PRO A 300 -3.02 27.73 0.57
C PRO A 300 -4.36 27.38 -0.07
N ILE A 301 -4.33 26.76 -1.24
CA ILE A 301 -5.52 26.23 -1.92
C ILE A 301 -5.31 24.78 -2.30
N VAL A 302 -6.31 23.95 -2.02
CA VAL A 302 -6.41 22.57 -2.47
C VAL A 302 -7.45 22.50 -3.58
N VAL A 303 -7.05 22.06 -4.76
CA VAL A 303 -7.97 21.90 -5.89
C VAL A 303 -8.30 20.40 -6.01
N VAL A 304 -9.60 20.08 -5.94
CA VAL A 304 -10.11 18.72 -6.06
C VAL A 304 -10.88 18.61 -7.38
N ALA A 305 -10.43 17.75 -8.31
CA ALA A 305 -11.07 17.58 -9.60
C ALA A 305 -11.10 16.09 -10.03
N ASP A 306 -11.92 15.73 -11.03
CA ASP A 306 -11.99 14.38 -11.57
C ASP A 306 -10.70 13.95 -12.28
N GLY A 307 -9.89 14.90 -12.70
CA GLY A 307 -8.61 14.67 -13.33
C GLY A 307 -8.00 15.93 -13.91
N TYR A 308 -6.77 15.79 -14.39
CA TYR A 308 -5.98 16.87 -14.97
C TYR A 308 -5.28 16.37 -16.22
N ASP A 309 -5.27 17.17 -17.29
CA ASP A 309 -4.46 16.89 -18.47
C ASP A 309 -3.02 17.37 -18.26
N THR A 310 -2.08 16.82 -19.00
CA THR A 310 -0.65 17.12 -18.89
C THR A 310 -0.35 18.62 -19.02
N ASP A 311 -1.00 19.31 -19.93
CA ASP A 311 -0.79 20.74 -20.16
C ASP A 311 -1.27 21.59 -18.98
N PHE A 312 -2.40 21.20 -18.37
CA PHE A 312 -2.90 21.85 -17.17
C PHE A 312 -1.98 21.61 -15.96
N VAL A 313 -1.46 20.39 -15.82
CA VAL A 313 -0.49 20.05 -14.78
C VAL A 313 0.79 20.87 -14.94
N ASN A 314 1.31 21.01 -16.16
CA ASN A 314 2.49 21.83 -16.46
C ASN A 314 2.24 23.31 -16.16
N PHE A 315 1.07 23.83 -16.49
CA PHE A 315 0.66 25.18 -16.11
C PHE A 315 0.68 25.38 -14.58
N LEU A 316 0.12 24.43 -13.82
CA LEU A 316 0.17 24.50 -12.37
C LEU A 316 1.60 24.48 -11.82
N LYS A 317 2.47 23.61 -12.36
CA LYS A 317 3.89 23.52 -11.95
C LYS A 317 4.65 24.83 -12.19
N ILE A 318 4.48 25.45 -13.35
CA ILE A 318 5.12 26.73 -13.66
C ILE A 318 4.69 27.79 -12.65
N ASN A 319 3.41 27.81 -12.30
CA ASN A 319 2.87 28.80 -11.37
C ASN A 319 3.31 28.54 -9.91
N LEU A 320 3.49 27.27 -9.51
CA LEU A 320 4.07 26.94 -8.21
C LEU A 320 5.49 27.49 -8.06
N ASN A 321 6.35 27.26 -9.05
CA ASN A 321 7.75 27.67 -9.01
C ASN A 321 7.94 29.18 -8.96
N GLN A 322 7.06 29.96 -9.57
CA GLN A 322 7.11 31.42 -9.58
C GLN A 322 6.70 32.06 -8.24
N ASN A 323 5.95 31.36 -7.41
CA ASN A 323 5.34 31.92 -6.20
C ASN A 323 5.88 31.33 -4.87
N PHE A 324 6.97 30.59 -4.92
CA PHE A 324 7.60 29.94 -3.75
C PHE A 324 7.94 30.87 -2.57
N GLY A 325 7.92 32.18 -2.77
CA GLY A 325 8.15 33.17 -1.71
C GLY A 325 6.90 33.82 -1.15
N LYS A 326 5.70 33.53 -1.66
CA LYS A 326 4.46 34.25 -1.30
C LYS A 326 3.45 33.45 -0.47
N GLY A 327 3.78 32.27 0.01
CA GLY A 327 2.93 31.50 0.93
C GLY A 327 1.68 30.86 0.32
N VAL A 328 1.53 30.87 -1.01
CA VAL A 328 0.40 30.23 -1.71
C VAL A 328 0.85 28.96 -2.36
N SER A 329 0.25 27.86 -1.96
CA SER A 329 0.51 26.51 -2.51
C SER A 329 -0.73 25.96 -3.19
N ILE A 330 -0.55 25.23 -4.27
CA ILE A 330 -1.62 24.47 -4.93
C ILE A 330 -1.31 23.01 -4.76
N ALA A 331 -2.23 22.30 -4.14
CA ALA A 331 -2.17 20.85 -4.04
C ALA A 331 -3.34 20.26 -4.82
N PRO A 332 -3.17 19.96 -6.11
CA PRO A 332 -4.20 19.35 -6.90
C PRO A 332 -4.35 17.87 -6.49
N THR A 333 -5.58 17.41 -6.37
CA THR A 333 -5.89 16.01 -6.06
C THR A 333 -6.95 15.50 -7.03
N VAL A 334 -6.90 14.20 -7.34
CA VAL A 334 -7.83 13.57 -8.27
C VAL A 334 -8.97 12.92 -7.50
N PHE A 335 -10.18 13.20 -7.93
CA PHE A 335 -11.39 12.61 -7.40
C PHE A 335 -12.09 11.79 -8.52
N ASN A 336 -12.00 10.48 -8.45
CA ASN A 336 -12.55 9.64 -9.50
C ASN A 336 -14.07 9.44 -9.33
N THR A 337 -14.84 10.21 -10.08
CA THR A 337 -16.30 10.27 -9.97
C THR A 337 -17.07 9.32 -10.88
N SER A 338 -16.45 8.46 -11.66
CA SER A 338 -17.18 7.59 -12.60
C SER A 338 -18.33 6.77 -11.96
N LYS A 339 -18.45 6.77 -10.61
CA LYS A 339 -19.53 6.15 -9.84
C LYS A 339 -20.01 6.96 -8.62
N ARG A 340 -19.56 8.23 -8.40
CA ARG A 340 -19.60 8.86 -7.06
C ARG A 340 -19.96 10.35 -7.02
N GLY A 341 -20.86 10.81 -7.88
CA GLY A 341 -21.32 12.22 -7.86
C GLY A 341 -21.73 12.77 -6.50
N ALA A 342 -22.25 11.91 -5.63
CA ALA A 342 -22.71 12.27 -4.30
C ALA A 342 -21.57 12.54 -3.27
N GLU A 343 -20.34 12.09 -3.52
CA GLU A 343 -19.20 12.37 -2.64
C GLU A 343 -18.73 13.83 -2.75
N TYR A 344 -18.91 14.49 -3.90
CA TYR A 344 -18.68 15.93 -4.04
C TYR A 344 -19.64 16.76 -3.17
N ASP A 345 -20.91 16.32 -3.13
CA ASP A 345 -21.91 17.00 -2.31
C ASP A 345 -21.65 16.84 -0.82
N ASP A 346 -21.14 15.66 -0.41
CA ASP A 346 -20.73 15.38 0.96
C ASP A 346 -19.57 16.29 1.38
N LEU A 347 -18.55 16.41 0.50
CA LEU A 347 -17.42 17.31 0.72
C LEU A 347 -17.84 18.77 0.73
N ALA A 348 -18.72 19.17 -0.18
CA ALA A 348 -19.23 20.53 -0.25
C ALA A 348 -19.95 20.92 1.02
N ALA A 349 -20.81 20.04 1.54
CA ALA A 349 -21.52 20.27 2.81
C ALA A 349 -20.55 20.38 4.00
N TYR A 350 -19.53 19.50 4.03
CA TYR A 350 -18.54 19.51 5.12
C TYR A 350 -17.63 20.74 5.10
N LEU A 351 -17.21 21.20 3.92
CA LEU A 351 -16.27 22.31 3.77
C LEU A 351 -16.95 23.69 3.66
N GLY A 352 -18.27 23.72 3.50
CA GLY A 352 -19.01 24.94 3.19
C GLY A 352 -18.74 25.45 1.77
N ALA A 353 -18.45 24.52 0.84
CA ALA A 353 -18.14 24.81 -0.55
C ALA A 353 -19.35 24.65 -1.47
N LYS A 354 -19.25 25.18 -2.69
CA LYS A 354 -20.13 24.83 -3.81
C LYS A 354 -19.32 24.13 -4.89
N VAL A 355 -19.85 23.05 -5.44
CA VAL A 355 -19.19 22.31 -6.53
C VAL A 355 -19.33 23.09 -7.83
N LEU A 356 -18.22 23.38 -8.48
CA LEU A 356 -18.20 23.94 -9.85
C LEU A 356 -18.26 22.79 -10.85
N ASN A 357 -19.29 22.74 -11.68
CA ASN A 357 -19.38 21.80 -12.77
C ASN A 357 -18.72 22.41 -14.03
N LEU A 358 -17.72 21.75 -14.62
CA LEU A 358 -17.03 22.26 -15.80
C LEU A 358 -17.93 22.44 -17.04
N ASN A 359 -19.08 21.75 -17.09
CA ASN A 359 -20.05 21.97 -18.16
C ASN A 359 -20.84 23.28 -18.00
N GLU A 360 -20.81 23.89 -16.82
CA GLU A 360 -21.52 25.15 -16.47
C GLU A 360 -20.56 26.33 -16.32
N VAL A 361 -19.27 26.12 -16.59
CA VAL A 361 -18.22 27.14 -16.41
C VAL A 361 -18.50 28.42 -17.21
N GLU A 362 -18.95 28.27 -18.46
CA GLU A 362 -19.23 29.41 -19.32
C GLU A 362 -20.39 30.27 -18.79
N ASP A 363 -21.42 29.63 -18.24
CA ASP A 363 -22.58 30.32 -17.67
C ASP A 363 -22.25 30.98 -16.32
N VAL A 364 -21.39 30.37 -15.53
CA VAL A 364 -21.07 30.78 -14.14
C VAL A 364 -19.87 31.73 -14.09
N LEU A 365 -18.82 31.47 -14.87
CA LEU A 365 -17.55 32.18 -14.77
C LEU A 365 -17.37 33.28 -15.82
N ASN A 366 -17.82 33.09 -17.06
CA ASN A 366 -17.67 34.11 -18.09
C ASN A 366 -18.34 35.44 -17.73
N PRO A 367 -19.54 35.50 -17.14
CA PRO A 367 -20.11 36.74 -16.66
C PRO A 367 -19.31 37.40 -15.55
N ILE A 368 -18.48 36.65 -14.83
CA ILE A 368 -17.74 37.07 -13.67
C ILE A 368 -16.29 37.43 -14.00
N LEU A 369 -15.65 36.71 -14.91
CA LEU A 369 -14.22 36.80 -15.17
C LEU A 369 -13.82 37.69 -16.36
N ASP A 370 -14.64 37.82 -17.39
CA ASP A 370 -14.23 38.45 -18.65
C ASP A 370 -14.07 39.99 -18.62
N PRO A 371 -14.91 40.80 -17.97
CA PRO A 371 -14.62 42.22 -17.80
C PRO A 371 -13.93 42.56 -16.47
N LEU A 372 -13.59 41.61 -15.64
CA LEU A 372 -13.77 41.75 -14.19
C LEU A 372 -12.52 41.75 -13.39
N TYR A 373 -11.47 41.23 -13.90
CA TYR A 373 -10.22 41.19 -13.14
C TYR A 373 -9.73 42.60 -12.78
N LYS A 374 -10.16 43.61 -13.55
CA LYS A 374 -9.82 45.04 -13.26
C LYS A 374 -10.98 45.90 -12.78
N SER A 375 -12.23 45.47 -12.94
CA SER A 375 -13.38 46.36 -12.74
C SER A 375 -14.41 45.94 -11.71
N ASN A 376 -14.43 44.68 -11.21
CA ASN A 376 -15.41 44.23 -10.23
C ASN A 376 -14.86 43.28 -9.16
N PRO A 377 -14.06 43.80 -8.20
CA PRO A 377 -13.54 42.99 -7.09
C PRO A 377 -14.65 42.39 -6.22
N VAL A 378 -15.86 42.94 -6.23
CA VAL A 378 -17.00 42.45 -5.46
C VAL A 378 -17.54 41.13 -6.06
N GLY A 379 -17.64 41.03 -7.40
CA GLY A 379 -18.10 39.79 -8.06
C GLY A 379 -17.13 38.64 -7.86
N CYS A 380 -15.83 38.87 -7.98
CA CYS A 380 -14.82 37.86 -7.68
C CYS A 380 -14.84 37.40 -6.24
N ARG A 381 -15.04 38.34 -5.29
CA ARG A 381 -15.16 37.98 -3.88
C ARG A 381 -16.40 37.13 -3.60
N MET A 382 -17.55 37.48 -4.16
CA MET A 382 -18.78 36.70 -4.02
C MET A 382 -18.63 35.28 -4.62
N PHE A 383 -17.92 35.15 -5.77
CA PHE A 383 -17.62 33.85 -6.32
C PHE A 383 -16.76 33.01 -5.37
N ILE A 384 -15.69 33.59 -4.85
CA ILE A 384 -14.78 32.90 -3.93
C ILE A 384 -15.53 32.46 -2.66
N GLU A 385 -16.31 33.38 -2.07
CA GLU A 385 -17.08 33.11 -0.86
C GLU A 385 -18.16 32.02 -1.09
N ASN A 386 -18.68 31.87 -2.30
CA ASN A 386 -19.71 30.85 -2.61
C ASN A 386 -19.13 29.49 -3.06
N TYR A 387 -18.01 29.48 -3.79
CA TYR A 387 -17.49 28.26 -4.39
C TYR A 387 -16.32 27.65 -3.61
N LEU A 388 -15.58 28.46 -2.85
CA LEU A 388 -14.45 27.96 -2.09
C LEU A 388 -14.90 27.55 -0.68
N GLY A 389 -14.67 26.29 -0.35
CA GLY A 389 -14.77 25.82 1.03
C GLY A 389 -13.49 26.07 1.80
N ARG A 390 -13.56 25.86 3.11
CA ARG A 390 -12.40 25.96 4.01
C ARG A 390 -12.35 24.81 4.99
N SER A 391 -11.15 24.47 5.40
CA SER A 391 -10.89 23.60 6.55
C SER A 391 -9.83 24.25 7.43
N LYS A 392 -9.76 23.86 8.68
CA LYS A 392 -8.70 24.34 9.59
C LYS A 392 -7.34 23.83 9.15
N GLU A 393 -7.28 22.57 8.77
CA GLU A 393 -6.07 21.92 8.28
C GLU A 393 -6.38 21.02 7.08
N ALA A 394 -5.43 20.87 6.18
CA ALA A 394 -5.48 19.87 5.10
C ALA A 394 -4.15 19.13 5.01
N TYR A 395 -4.24 17.82 4.96
CA TYR A 395 -3.12 16.92 4.76
C TYR A 395 -3.31 16.15 3.46
N LEU A 396 -2.27 16.11 2.62
CA LEU A 396 -2.28 15.39 1.36
C LEU A 396 -0.97 14.64 1.19
N ASP A 397 -1.07 13.36 0.92
CA ASP A 397 0.04 12.52 0.45
C ASP A 397 -0.27 11.94 -0.94
N ALA A 398 0.48 10.94 -1.39
CA ALA A 398 0.27 10.33 -2.70
C ALA A 398 -1.10 9.61 -2.82
N ASN A 399 -1.69 9.16 -1.72
CA ASN A 399 -2.85 8.26 -1.72
C ASN A 399 -4.05 8.82 -0.97
N THR A 400 -3.82 9.78 -0.07
CA THR A 400 -4.86 10.30 0.82
C THR A 400 -4.90 11.81 0.83
N THR A 401 -6.11 12.35 0.94
CA THR A 401 -6.35 13.75 1.24
C THR A 401 -7.27 13.81 2.44
N ARG A 402 -6.90 14.63 3.43
CA ARG A 402 -7.65 14.79 4.67
C ARG A 402 -7.89 16.25 4.97
N PHE A 403 -9.14 16.54 5.32
CA PHE A 403 -9.56 17.85 5.80
C PHE A 403 -10.05 17.75 7.23
N THR A 404 -9.57 18.62 8.12
CA THR A 404 -10.00 18.67 9.51
C THR A 404 -10.79 19.95 9.79
N GLU A 405 -11.78 19.84 10.65
CA GLU A 405 -12.62 20.98 11.07
C GLU A 405 -13.08 21.84 9.86
N GLY A 406 -13.80 21.19 8.92
CA GLY A 406 -14.42 21.88 7.79
C GLY A 406 -15.39 22.97 8.26
N GLN A 407 -15.45 24.09 7.54
CA GLN A 407 -16.28 25.25 7.91
C GLN A 407 -17.71 25.15 7.37
N GLY A 408 -18.14 24.00 6.85
CA GLY A 408 -19.53 23.76 6.48
C GLY A 408 -20.48 23.80 7.67
N SER A 409 -21.74 24.12 7.41
CA SER A 409 -22.74 24.15 8.47
C SER A 409 -23.08 22.74 8.94
N LYS A 410 -23.27 22.55 10.25
CA LYS A 410 -23.73 21.27 10.80
C LYS A 410 -25.06 20.84 10.18
N ALA A 411 -25.93 21.78 9.88
CA ALA A 411 -27.23 21.51 9.26
C ALA A 411 -27.09 20.88 7.86
N ASP A 412 -26.15 21.37 7.04
CA ASP A 412 -25.91 20.81 5.70
C ASP A 412 -25.31 19.39 5.78
N VAL A 413 -24.42 19.16 6.75
CA VAL A 413 -23.86 17.83 7.02
C VAL A 413 -24.96 16.87 7.49
N ASP A 414 -25.84 17.28 8.40
CA ASP A 414 -26.94 16.46 8.91
C ASP A 414 -27.94 16.11 7.78
N VAL A 415 -28.26 17.06 6.89
CA VAL A 415 -29.08 16.81 5.70
C VAL A 415 -28.44 15.75 4.78
N ARG A 416 -27.12 15.80 4.58
CA ARG A 416 -26.42 14.78 3.78
C ARG A 416 -26.47 13.40 4.43
N ILE A 417 -26.28 13.33 5.75
CA ILE A 417 -26.39 12.08 6.51
C ILE A 417 -27.79 11.49 6.38
N GLU A 418 -28.82 12.31 6.49
CA GLU A 418 -30.21 11.89 6.34
C GLU A 418 -30.51 11.34 4.94
N ALA A 419 -29.98 11.98 3.89
CA ALA A 419 -30.09 11.51 2.52
C ALA A 419 -29.41 10.12 2.33
N ILE A 420 -28.24 9.93 2.93
CA ILE A 420 -27.54 8.64 2.92
C ILE A 420 -28.37 7.56 3.66
N ASP A 421 -28.95 7.90 4.81
CA ASP A 421 -29.80 6.96 5.57
C ASP A 421 -31.03 6.52 4.76
N GLN A 422 -31.67 7.45 4.06
CA GLN A 422 -32.80 7.14 3.16
C GLN A 422 -32.38 6.22 2.00
N GLU A 423 -31.21 6.46 1.39
CA GLU A 423 -30.66 5.60 0.34
C GLU A 423 -30.33 4.20 0.88
N MET A 424 -29.78 4.10 2.08
CA MET A 424 -29.51 2.80 2.74
C MET A 424 -30.80 2.03 3.03
N GLU A 425 -31.84 2.68 3.51
CA GLU A 425 -33.15 2.06 3.75
C GLU A 425 -33.77 1.56 2.43
N TYR A 426 -33.71 2.36 1.38
CA TYR A 426 -34.16 1.93 0.05
C TYR A 426 -33.40 0.69 -0.42
N LEU A 427 -32.06 0.66 -0.34
CA LEU A 427 -31.26 -0.50 -0.73
C LEU A 427 -31.59 -1.75 0.10
N LYS A 428 -31.77 -1.60 1.41
CA LYS A 428 -32.20 -2.70 2.27
C LYS A 428 -33.57 -3.27 1.85
N SER A 429 -34.49 -2.42 1.41
CA SER A 429 -35.81 -2.85 0.95
C SER A 429 -35.81 -3.68 -0.35
N ILE A 430 -34.74 -3.57 -1.15
CA ILE A 430 -34.56 -4.32 -2.41
C ILE A 430 -33.51 -5.43 -2.32
N SER A 431 -32.90 -5.64 -1.17
CA SER A 431 -31.82 -6.62 -0.97
C SER A 431 -32.23 -8.06 -1.30
N ASP A 432 -33.48 -8.43 -1.11
CA ASP A 432 -34.01 -9.74 -1.47
C ASP A 432 -34.01 -10.05 -2.98
N LYS A 433 -33.87 -9.02 -3.82
CA LYS A 433 -33.90 -9.13 -5.29
C LYS A 433 -32.55 -8.88 -5.95
N LYS A 434 -31.61 -8.27 -5.24
CA LYS A 434 -30.30 -7.87 -5.78
C LYS A 434 -29.25 -7.86 -4.66
N ASP A 435 -28.04 -8.31 -4.96
CA ASP A 435 -26.92 -8.13 -4.05
C ASP A 435 -26.53 -6.64 -3.98
N VAL A 436 -26.83 -6.01 -2.85
CA VAL A 436 -26.58 -4.60 -2.55
C VAL A 436 -25.50 -4.40 -1.49
N SER A 437 -24.82 -5.47 -1.08
CA SER A 437 -23.84 -5.46 0.02
C SER A 437 -22.75 -4.43 -0.19
N LYS A 438 -22.25 -4.32 -1.42
CA LYS A 438 -21.19 -3.35 -1.78
C LYS A 438 -21.68 -1.90 -1.74
N ASP A 439 -22.90 -1.66 -2.18
CA ASP A 439 -23.49 -0.33 -2.20
C ASP A 439 -23.79 0.14 -0.76
N LEU A 440 -24.34 -0.74 0.08
CA LEU A 440 -24.54 -0.46 1.50
C LEU A 440 -23.23 -0.16 2.22
N TYR A 441 -22.19 -0.95 1.98
CA TYR A 441 -20.86 -0.69 2.54
C TYR A 441 -20.31 0.69 2.15
N ASN A 442 -20.47 1.08 0.88
CA ASN A 442 -20.02 2.40 0.41
C ASN A 442 -20.81 3.54 1.08
N LEU A 443 -22.12 3.38 1.28
CA LEU A 443 -22.95 4.37 1.97
C LEU A 443 -22.59 4.48 3.47
N GLU A 444 -22.37 3.36 4.14
CA GLU A 444 -21.88 3.34 5.52
C GLU A 444 -20.55 4.07 5.66
N LYS A 445 -19.62 3.83 4.72
CA LYS A 445 -18.34 4.53 4.68
C LYS A 445 -18.51 6.05 4.50
N ARG A 446 -19.37 6.48 3.58
CA ARG A 446 -19.67 7.92 3.37
C ARG A 446 -20.27 8.55 4.63
N LYS A 447 -21.25 7.88 5.25
CA LYS A 447 -21.87 8.33 6.51
C LYS A 447 -20.85 8.44 7.64
N ALA A 448 -19.95 7.46 7.78
CA ALA A 448 -18.88 7.49 8.76
C ALA A 448 -17.91 8.64 8.50
N ASN A 449 -17.55 8.90 7.25
CA ASN A 449 -16.71 10.05 6.89
C ASN A 449 -17.35 11.39 7.26
N LEU A 450 -18.64 11.58 6.98
CA LEU A 450 -19.38 12.81 7.36
C LEU A 450 -19.52 13.00 8.87
N ARG A 451 -19.69 11.91 9.62
CA ARG A 451 -19.66 11.90 11.09
C ARG A 451 -18.23 11.88 11.64
N GLY A 452 -17.24 11.72 10.76
CA GLY A 452 -15.89 11.29 11.04
C GLY A 452 -15.19 12.11 12.12
N LEU A 453 -14.87 11.39 13.19
CA LEU A 453 -13.90 11.83 14.16
C LEU A 453 -12.51 11.42 13.65
N ILE A 454 -11.61 12.38 13.57
CA ILE A 454 -10.18 12.13 13.41
C ILE A 454 -9.58 12.13 14.81
N ALA A 455 -8.76 11.12 15.11
CA ALA A 455 -7.94 11.12 16.30
C ALA A 455 -6.52 11.57 15.95
N LYS A 456 -6.01 12.61 16.59
CA LYS A 456 -4.59 12.97 16.56
C LYS A 456 -3.91 12.25 17.72
N LEU A 457 -3.04 11.31 17.40
CA LEU A 457 -2.26 10.54 18.37
C LEU A 457 -0.87 11.18 18.49
N PHE A 458 -0.59 11.77 19.65
CA PHE A 458 0.72 12.34 19.96
C PHE A 458 1.59 11.28 20.62
N ILE A 459 2.69 10.94 19.98
CA ILE A 459 3.68 9.99 20.49
C ILE A 459 4.91 10.73 20.96
N THR A 460 5.45 10.31 22.08
CA THR A 460 6.60 10.95 22.71
C THR A 460 7.87 10.13 22.58
N GLY A 461 9.01 10.80 22.57
CA GLY A 461 10.33 10.17 22.53
C GLY A 461 11.40 11.16 22.96
N LYS A 462 12.52 10.64 23.45
CA LYS A 462 13.64 11.47 23.91
C LYS A 462 14.45 12.06 22.74
N THR A 463 14.35 11.44 21.57
CA THR A 463 15.04 11.87 20.34
C THR A 463 14.08 11.77 19.15
N ASN A 464 14.33 12.55 18.11
CA ASN A 464 13.56 12.47 16.86
C ASN A 464 13.63 11.06 16.25
N LEU A 465 14.78 10.41 16.34
CA LEU A 465 14.98 9.04 15.83
C LEU A 465 14.08 8.03 16.57
N GLU A 466 13.96 8.16 17.90
CA GLU A 466 13.06 7.33 18.70
C GLU A 466 11.59 7.58 18.32
N ILE A 467 11.19 8.83 18.13
CA ILE A 467 9.85 9.21 17.70
C ILE A 467 9.53 8.61 16.33
N GLU A 468 10.42 8.72 15.36
CA GLU A 468 10.21 8.16 14.02
C GLU A 468 10.13 6.64 14.05
N THR A 469 11.00 5.98 14.80
CA THR A 469 10.96 4.52 14.95
C THR A 469 9.63 4.06 15.58
N ARG A 470 9.16 4.75 16.62
CA ARG A 470 7.87 4.47 17.26
C ARG A 470 6.70 4.74 16.31
N LYS A 471 6.80 5.79 15.50
CA LYS A 471 5.77 6.16 14.53
C LYS A 471 5.49 5.03 13.55
N TYR A 472 6.51 4.43 12.94
CA TYR A 472 6.35 3.30 12.02
C TYR A 472 5.64 2.11 12.68
N LEU A 473 6.06 1.73 13.90
CA LEU A 473 5.43 0.63 14.63
C LEU A 473 3.96 0.91 14.97
N ILE A 474 3.63 2.15 15.27
CA ILE A 474 2.25 2.56 15.59
C ILE A 474 1.40 2.64 14.31
N GLU A 475 1.96 3.06 13.19
CA GLU A 475 1.31 3.01 11.88
C GLU A 475 0.88 1.57 11.54
N ASP A 476 1.78 0.59 11.72
CA ASP A 476 1.47 -0.82 11.56
C ASP A 476 0.32 -1.28 12.48
N ALA A 477 0.37 -0.88 13.75
CA ALA A 477 -0.69 -1.22 14.71
C ALA A 477 -2.04 -0.57 14.36
N VAL A 478 -2.05 0.64 13.84
CA VAL A 478 -3.26 1.34 13.35
C VAL A 478 -3.85 0.59 12.16
N HIS A 479 -3.03 0.21 11.18
CA HIS A 479 -3.48 -0.53 10.00
C HIS A 479 -3.98 -1.93 10.36
N ALA A 480 -3.27 -2.67 11.21
CA ALA A 480 -3.67 -3.99 11.68
C ALA A 480 -4.99 -3.94 12.45
N SER A 481 -5.16 -2.92 13.33
CA SER A 481 -6.39 -2.71 14.10
C SER A 481 -7.57 -2.40 13.20
N ARG A 482 -7.40 -1.48 12.24
CA ARG A 482 -8.43 -1.12 11.25
C ARG A 482 -8.83 -2.33 10.42
N SER A 483 -7.86 -3.06 9.91
CA SER A 483 -8.07 -4.27 9.12
C SER A 483 -8.85 -5.34 9.90
N ALA A 484 -8.53 -5.54 11.18
CA ALA A 484 -9.22 -6.50 12.03
C ALA A 484 -10.65 -6.08 12.36
N LEU A 485 -10.90 -4.78 12.56
CA LEU A 485 -12.25 -4.25 12.77
C LEU A 485 -13.15 -4.46 11.55
N GLN A 486 -12.57 -4.37 10.34
CA GLN A 486 -13.31 -4.51 9.08
C GLN A 486 -13.52 -5.97 8.66
N HIS A 487 -12.55 -6.84 8.91
CA HIS A 487 -12.52 -8.20 8.34
C HIS A 487 -12.51 -9.31 9.40
N GLY A 488 -12.35 -8.97 10.68
CA GLY A 488 -12.20 -9.94 11.75
C GLY A 488 -10.74 -10.38 11.96
N TYR A 489 -10.55 -11.31 12.90
CA TYR A 489 -9.23 -11.74 13.34
C TYR A 489 -9.09 -13.27 13.40
N LEU A 490 -7.86 -13.74 13.33
CA LEU A 490 -7.44 -15.12 13.48
C LEU A 490 -6.36 -15.23 14.57
N PRO A 491 -6.08 -16.45 15.09
CA PRO A 491 -4.90 -16.69 15.90
C PRO A 491 -3.63 -16.32 15.14
N GLY A 492 -2.72 -15.59 15.79
CA GLY A 492 -1.49 -15.11 15.19
C GLY A 492 -0.40 -16.17 15.04
N GLY A 493 0.83 -15.72 14.75
CA GLY A 493 2.00 -16.57 14.54
C GLY A 493 2.13 -17.08 13.11
N ASN A 494 1.37 -16.52 12.16
CA ASN A 494 1.38 -16.88 10.72
C ASN A 494 1.11 -18.38 10.44
N LEU A 495 0.42 -19.07 11.36
CA LEU A 495 0.09 -20.48 11.23
C LEU A 495 -1.34 -20.77 10.76
N SER A 496 -2.12 -19.74 10.43
CA SER A 496 -3.52 -19.89 9.98
C SER A 496 -3.61 -20.62 8.65
N VAL A 497 -2.72 -20.31 7.70
CA VAL A 497 -2.65 -20.97 6.38
C VAL A 497 -2.27 -22.45 6.53
N PRO A 498 -1.19 -22.85 7.23
CA PRO A 498 -0.87 -24.26 7.49
C PRO A 498 -2.02 -25.03 8.14
N LYS A 499 -2.69 -24.44 9.14
CA LYS A 499 -3.83 -25.07 9.81
C LYS A 499 -5.04 -25.29 8.90
N VAL A 500 -5.23 -24.43 7.88
CA VAL A 500 -6.25 -24.61 6.84
C VAL A 500 -5.82 -25.70 5.86
N LEU A 501 -4.57 -25.67 5.42
CA LEU A 501 -4.02 -26.62 4.44
C LEU A 501 -4.03 -28.06 4.94
N LYS A 502 -3.84 -28.28 6.25
CA LYS A 502 -3.93 -29.59 6.88
C LYS A 502 -5.22 -30.37 6.53
N SER A 503 -6.33 -29.65 6.33
CA SER A 503 -7.62 -30.25 5.97
C SER A 503 -7.92 -30.21 4.48
N LEU A 504 -7.09 -29.56 3.67
CA LEU A 504 -7.29 -29.38 2.25
C LEU A 504 -6.75 -30.60 1.50
N LYS A 505 -7.59 -31.20 0.66
CA LYS A 505 -7.18 -32.31 -0.21
C LYS A 505 -7.06 -31.85 -1.64
N ALA A 506 -6.09 -32.39 -2.37
CA ALA A 506 -5.98 -32.20 -3.81
C ALA A 506 -7.26 -32.66 -4.53
N LYS A 507 -7.64 -31.95 -5.59
CA LYS A 507 -8.76 -32.37 -6.43
C LYS A 507 -8.35 -33.60 -7.26
N LYS A 508 -9.26 -34.55 -7.41
CA LYS A 508 -9.06 -35.68 -8.34
C LYS A 508 -9.02 -35.13 -9.76
N GLY A 509 -8.01 -35.52 -10.52
CA GLY A 509 -7.85 -35.10 -11.91
C GLY A 509 -6.40 -35.16 -12.38
N PRO A 510 -6.11 -34.66 -13.59
CA PRO A 510 -4.78 -34.74 -14.20
C PRO A 510 -3.67 -34.03 -13.43
N TYR A 511 -4.00 -33.08 -12.57
CA TYR A 511 -3.05 -32.31 -11.76
C TYR A 511 -3.07 -32.71 -10.27
N GLN A 512 -3.63 -33.88 -9.92
CA GLN A 512 -3.75 -34.30 -8.51
C GLN A 512 -2.39 -34.41 -7.81
N GLU A 513 -1.38 -34.96 -8.49
CA GLU A 513 -0.01 -35.09 -7.97
C GLU A 513 0.60 -33.70 -7.71
N LEU A 514 0.50 -32.80 -8.69
CA LEU A 514 0.95 -31.42 -8.58
C LEU A 514 0.27 -30.68 -7.43
N ASP A 515 -1.07 -30.73 -7.35
CA ASP A 515 -1.83 -30.08 -6.28
C ASP A 515 -1.44 -30.61 -4.89
N THR A 516 -1.22 -31.94 -4.77
CA THR A 516 -0.82 -32.54 -3.50
C THR A 516 0.51 -31.95 -3.05
N ARG A 517 1.49 -31.90 -3.96
CA ARG A 517 2.82 -31.37 -3.62
C ARG A 517 2.81 -29.86 -3.35
N LEU A 518 2.03 -29.09 -4.11
CA LEU A 518 1.86 -27.66 -3.86
C LEU A 518 1.22 -27.38 -2.49
N ILE A 519 0.23 -28.19 -2.07
CA ILE A 519 -0.39 -28.08 -0.74
C ILE A 519 0.64 -28.35 0.37
N GLU A 520 1.49 -29.38 0.21
CA GLU A 520 2.55 -29.72 1.15
C GLU A 520 3.58 -28.59 1.22
N ILE A 521 4.12 -28.14 0.09
CA ILE A 521 5.11 -27.05 0.02
C ILE A 521 4.55 -25.77 0.68
N LEU A 522 3.33 -25.37 0.32
CA LEU A 522 2.72 -24.19 0.95
C LEU A 522 2.54 -24.37 2.45
N SER A 523 2.14 -25.58 2.90
CA SER A 523 1.95 -25.87 4.33
C SER A 523 3.25 -25.76 5.12
N GLU A 524 4.35 -26.26 4.58
CA GLU A 524 5.68 -26.21 5.19
C GLU A 524 6.24 -24.77 5.14
N SER A 525 6.23 -24.15 3.96
CA SER A 525 6.82 -22.82 3.76
C SER A 525 6.15 -21.71 4.57
N PHE A 526 4.84 -21.79 4.78
CA PHE A 526 4.15 -20.81 5.66
C PHE A 526 4.53 -20.94 7.14
N GLN A 527 5.19 -22.02 7.55
CA GLN A 527 5.72 -22.18 8.90
C GLN A 527 7.06 -21.47 9.08
N GLU A 528 7.80 -21.20 8.00
CA GLU A 528 9.15 -20.60 8.03
C GLU A 528 9.20 -19.24 8.73
N THR A 529 8.15 -18.44 8.60
CA THR A 529 8.05 -17.17 9.34
C THR A 529 8.06 -17.42 10.85
N PHE A 530 7.35 -18.43 11.31
CA PHE A 530 7.29 -18.77 12.74
C PHE A 530 8.60 -19.41 13.22
N TYR A 531 9.24 -20.24 12.40
CA TYR A 531 10.61 -20.72 12.66
C TYR A 531 11.59 -19.55 12.82
N GLY A 532 11.53 -18.54 11.96
CA GLY A 532 12.34 -17.33 12.10
C GLY A 532 12.10 -16.57 13.41
N VAL A 533 10.85 -16.48 13.85
CA VAL A 533 10.48 -15.88 15.15
C VAL A 533 11.07 -16.69 16.32
N LEU A 534 11.01 -18.02 16.26
CA LEU A 534 11.57 -18.91 17.29
C LEU A 534 13.10 -18.87 17.29
N ALA A 535 13.74 -18.88 16.13
CA ALA A 535 15.19 -18.77 15.97
C ALA A 535 15.73 -17.48 16.58
N ASN A 536 15.05 -16.35 16.39
CA ASN A 536 15.42 -15.06 17.01
C ASN A 536 15.30 -15.08 18.56
N SER A 537 14.62 -16.08 19.13
CA SER A 537 14.55 -16.29 20.59
C SER A 537 15.61 -17.25 21.14
N PHE A 538 16.60 -17.63 20.32
CA PHE A 538 17.70 -18.55 20.64
C PHE A 538 17.25 -19.95 21.06
N MET A 539 16.13 -20.43 20.52
CA MET A 539 15.69 -21.82 20.71
C MET A 539 16.46 -22.77 19.78
N SER A 540 16.73 -23.98 20.25
CA SER A 540 17.34 -25.01 19.41
C SER A 540 16.37 -25.45 18.29
N GLU A 541 16.88 -26.01 17.21
CA GLU A 541 16.08 -26.52 16.09
C GLU A 541 15.08 -27.58 16.56
N GLU A 542 15.49 -28.48 17.46
CA GLU A 542 14.62 -29.51 18.04
C GLU A 542 13.45 -28.89 18.83
N GLU A 543 13.70 -27.83 19.60
CA GLU A 543 12.64 -27.09 20.31
C GLU A 543 11.70 -26.39 19.35
N GLN A 544 12.23 -25.78 18.28
CA GLN A 544 11.44 -25.13 17.25
C GLN A 544 10.50 -26.13 16.56
N ASP A 545 11.00 -27.28 16.14
CA ASP A 545 10.21 -28.35 15.49
C ASP A 545 9.09 -28.85 16.41
N ALA A 546 9.41 -29.10 17.68
CA ALA A 546 8.43 -29.55 18.67
C ALA A 546 7.31 -28.51 18.88
N ILE A 547 7.67 -27.21 18.91
CA ILE A 547 6.72 -26.11 19.10
C ILE A 547 5.84 -25.96 17.85
N VAL A 548 6.44 -25.84 16.66
CA VAL A 548 5.71 -25.64 15.40
C VAL A 548 4.79 -26.82 15.13
N GLY A 549 5.30 -28.05 15.26
CA GLY A 549 4.52 -29.27 15.09
C GLY A 549 3.32 -29.35 16.06
N THR A 550 3.52 -28.98 17.33
CA THR A 550 2.43 -28.94 18.32
C THR A 550 1.40 -27.87 17.97
N CYS A 551 1.83 -26.66 17.55
CA CYS A 551 0.94 -25.56 17.22
C CYS A 551 0.04 -25.91 16.02
N VAL A 552 0.60 -26.50 14.98
CA VAL A 552 -0.14 -26.90 13.77
C VAL A 552 -1.04 -28.11 14.07
N ALA A 553 -0.50 -29.13 14.74
CA ALA A 553 -1.25 -30.37 14.98
C ALA A 553 -2.44 -30.19 15.92
N LYS A 554 -2.30 -29.38 16.98
CA LYS A 554 -3.28 -29.25 18.07
C LYS A 554 -4.05 -27.93 18.05
N ASN A 555 -3.95 -27.12 16.99
CA ASN A 555 -4.56 -25.79 16.87
C ASN A 555 -4.23 -24.89 18.08
N LYS A 556 -2.95 -24.70 18.32
CA LYS A 556 -2.42 -23.86 19.39
C LYS A 556 -1.54 -22.75 18.85
N VAL A 557 -1.32 -21.75 19.69
CA VAL A 557 -0.32 -20.70 19.50
C VAL A 557 0.69 -20.82 20.64
N TYR A 558 1.96 -20.55 20.36
CA TYR A 558 2.99 -20.53 21.38
C TYR A 558 3.34 -19.08 21.75
N ASN A 559 3.15 -18.75 23.01
CA ASN A 559 3.46 -17.43 23.54
C ASN A 559 4.91 -17.36 24.01
N LEU A 560 5.73 -16.62 23.28
CA LEU A 560 7.17 -16.47 23.56
C LEU A 560 7.47 -15.77 24.89
N LYS A 561 6.65 -14.80 25.30
CA LYS A 561 6.81 -14.08 26.58
C LYS A 561 6.62 -15.03 27.78
N THR A 562 5.58 -15.85 27.72
CA THR A 562 5.21 -16.76 28.82
C THR A 562 5.80 -18.15 28.67
N ARG A 563 6.36 -18.47 27.49
CA ARG A 563 6.82 -19.80 27.08
C ARG A 563 5.77 -20.89 27.26
N LYS A 564 4.50 -20.58 26.94
CA LYS A 564 3.36 -21.49 27.10
C LYS A 564 2.55 -21.61 25.80
N TYR A 565 1.94 -22.79 25.65
CA TYR A 565 0.95 -23.01 24.59
C TYR A 565 -0.40 -22.45 25.01
N GLU A 566 -1.01 -21.68 24.13
CA GLU A 566 -2.36 -21.13 24.26
C GLU A 566 -3.28 -21.77 23.21
N ASN A 567 -4.57 -21.92 23.52
CA ASN A 567 -5.54 -22.40 22.54
C ASN A 567 -5.87 -21.29 21.54
N ASP A 568 -6.04 -21.64 20.28
CA ASP A 568 -6.50 -20.71 19.23
C ASP A 568 -7.79 -19.97 19.62
N ALA A 569 -8.63 -20.61 20.44
CA ALA A 569 -9.90 -20.04 20.87
C ALA A 569 -9.77 -18.88 21.86
N THR A 570 -8.72 -18.87 22.69
CA THR A 570 -8.58 -17.98 23.85
C THR A 570 -7.27 -17.20 23.84
N THR A 571 -6.41 -17.42 22.84
CA THR A 571 -5.14 -16.72 22.73
C THR A 571 -5.33 -15.22 22.55
N LYS A 572 -4.39 -14.47 23.12
CA LYS A 572 -4.25 -13.03 22.93
C LYS A 572 -3.27 -12.67 21.80
N ILE A 573 -2.58 -13.69 21.26
CA ILE A 573 -1.73 -13.54 20.08
C ILE A 573 -2.62 -13.73 18.86
N ILE A 574 -3.04 -12.64 18.26
CA ILE A 574 -4.06 -12.60 17.21
C ILE A 574 -3.64 -11.63 16.11
N ASN A 575 -4.12 -11.88 14.90
CA ASN A 575 -3.83 -11.07 13.71
C ASN A 575 -5.11 -10.83 12.90
N SER A 576 -5.13 -9.79 12.06
CA SER A 576 -6.22 -9.60 11.10
C SER A 576 -6.25 -10.75 10.08
N VAL A 577 -7.44 -11.28 9.78
CA VAL A 577 -7.59 -12.28 8.71
C VAL A 577 -7.14 -11.73 7.35
N ARG A 578 -7.34 -10.44 7.12
CA ARG A 578 -6.97 -9.82 5.85
C ARG A 578 -5.45 -9.80 5.66
N THR A 579 -4.67 -9.64 6.74
CA THR A 579 -3.21 -9.75 6.69
C THR A 579 -2.78 -11.14 6.24
N ASP A 580 -3.33 -12.21 6.83
CA ASP A 580 -2.99 -13.59 6.44
C ASP A 580 -3.36 -13.87 4.97
N ILE A 581 -4.50 -13.34 4.50
CA ILE A 581 -4.92 -13.44 3.10
C ILE A 581 -3.95 -12.68 2.17
N ARG A 582 -3.59 -11.44 2.51
CA ARG A 582 -2.67 -10.64 1.69
C ARG A 582 -1.26 -11.23 1.63
N ILE A 583 -0.79 -11.83 2.72
CA ILE A 583 0.46 -12.60 2.72
C ILE A 583 0.37 -13.72 1.69
N LEU A 584 -0.70 -14.53 1.70
CA LEU A 584 -0.90 -15.62 0.74
C LEU A 584 -0.95 -15.11 -0.72
N GLU A 585 -1.72 -14.06 -0.98
CA GLU A 585 -1.84 -13.44 -2.30
C GLU A 585 -0.48 -12.91 -2.80
N SER A 586 0.30 -12.27 -1.91
CA SER A 586 1.64 -11.74 -2.21
C SER A 586 2.65 -12.86 -2.49
N VAL A 587 2.64 -13.93 -1.68
CA VAL A 587 3.47 -15.13 -1.90
C VAL A 587 3.19 -15.71 -3.28
N ILE A 588 1.93 -15.95 -3.63
CA ILE A 588 1.55 -16.51 -4.92
C ILE A 588 1.94 -15.57 -6.08
N SER A 589 1.84 -14.25 -5.88
CA SER A 589 2.26 -13.28 -6.89
C SER A 589 3.77 -13.29 -7.12
N ILE A 590 4.57 -13.31 -6.05
CA ILE A 590 6.04 -13.41 -6.14
C ILE A 590 6.44 -14.72 -6.84
N ILE A 591 5.88 -15.85 -6.40
CA ILE A 591 6.14 -17.16 -7.01
C ILE A 591 5.69 -17.18 -8.47
N GLY A 592 4.55 -16.55 -8.78
CA GLY A 592 4.06 -16.41 -10.16
C GLY A 592 5.08 -15.75 -11.06
N ILE A 593 5.70 -14.64 -10.63
CA ILE A 593 6.76 -13.96 -11.39
C ILE A 593 7.96 -14.90 -11.57
N LEU A 594 8.42 -15.56 -10.49
CA LEU A 594 9.61 -16.41 -10.52
C LEU A 594 9.44 -17.64 -11.39
N VAL A 595 8.29 -18.30 -11.32
CA VAL A 595 8.00 -19.55 -12.06
C VAL A 595 7.69 -19.28 -13.54
N THR A 596 7.01 -18.18 -13.85
CA THR A 596 6.61 -17.88 -15.23
C THR A 596 7.65 -17.11 -16.03
N SER A 597 8.71 -16.59 -15.39
CA SER A 597 9.79 -15.86 -16.07
C SER A 597 10.89 -16.83 -16.50
N ASN A 598 10.80 -17.31 -17.72
CA ASN A 598 11.78 -18.27 -18.28
C ASN A 598 12.93 -17.59 -19.03
N GLN A 599 12.84 -16.29 -19.26
CA GLN A 599 13.86 -15.52 -19.98
C GLN A 599 13.99 -14.14 -19.36
N TYR A 600 15.21 -13.65 -19.31
CA TYR A 600 15.50 -12.29 -18.91
C TYR A 600 16.23 -11.58 -20.07
N VAL A 601 15.67 -10.46 -20.50
CA VAL A 601 16.27 -9.63 -21.57
C VAL A 601 16.88 -8.39 -20.94
N LYS A 602 18.20 -8.29 -20.98
CA LYS A 602 18.90 -7.08 -20.55
C LYS A 602 18.76 -6.01 -21.63
N ARG A 603 18.14 -4.89 -21.28
CA ARG A 603 18.07 -3.74 -22.21
C ARG A 603 19.46 -3.15 -22.37
N LEU A 604 19.94 -3.08 -23.58
CA LEU A 604 21.19 -2.38 -23.91
C LEU A 604 20.98 -0.86 -23.73
N PRO A 605 21.99 -0.12 -23.25
CA PRO A 605 21.91 1.32 -23.01
C PRO A 605 21.68 2.12 -24.30
#